data_2185f0a686b1bb435e68d219d7ba89db
#
_entry.id   2185f0a686b1bb435e68d219d7ba89db
#
_cell.length_a   1.000
_cell.length_b   1.000
_cell.length_c   1.000
_cell.angle_alpha   90.00
_cell.angle_beta   90.00
_cell.angle_gamma   90.00
#
_symmetry.space_group_name_H-M   'P 1'
#
loop_
_entity.id
_entity.type
_entity.pdbx_description
1 polymer ?
#
loop_
_entity_poly.entity_id
_entity_poly.type
_entity_poly.pdbx_seq_one_letter_code
_entity_poly.pdbx_strand_id
1 'polypeptide(L)'
;MKKAIVMSASDNVATALESIGANDDVEILSTKNEVISHIKTKESIPFGYKMAVSNIEKDASVFKYGTNIGKCTSEIKKGELVHVHNLISLRVLLPESVKKEVLLEINYRKPTGRG
;
A
#
# COMPACT_ATOMS: atom_id res chain seq x y z
N MET A 1 -20.88 2.04 -2.67
CA MET A 1 -19.65 2.69 -2.21
C MET A 1 -18.46 1.79 -2.54
N LYS A 2 -17.38 2.36 -2.98
CA LYS A 2 -16.19 1.60 -3.34
C LYS A 2 -15.48 1.09 -2.08
N LYS A 3 -14.63 0.08 -2.24
CA LYS A 3 -13.98 -0.57 -1.10
C LYS A 3 -12.49 -0.77 -1.31
N ALA A 4 -11.73 -0.59 -0.24
CA ALA A 4 -10.30 -0.90 -0.18
C ALA A 4 -10.02 -1.54 1.18
N ILE A 5 -8.96 -2.33 1.24
CA ILE A 5 -8.65 -3.11 2.44
C ILE A 5 -7.27 -2.75 3.01
N VAL A 6 -7.22 -2.57 4.33
CA VAL A 6 -5.97 -2.41 5.08
C VAL A 6 -5.61 -3.77 5.65
N MET A 7 -4.40 -4.22 5.37
CA MET A 7 -3.98 -5.58 5.73
C MET A 7 -3.49 -5.69 7.18
N SER A 8 -3.08 -4.58 7.77
CA SER A 8 -2.61 -4.52 9.16
C SER A 8 -2.96 -3.16 9.75
N ALA A 9 -3.18 -3.11 11.06
CA ALA A 9 -3.50 -1.86 11.74
C ALA A 9 -2.40 -0.80 11.61
N SER A 10 -1.15 -1.23 11.37
CA SER A 10 -0.02 -0.32 11.21
C SER A 10 0.19 0.17 9.79
N ASP A 11 -0.62 -0.30 8.83
CA ASP A 11 -0.45 0.10 7.44
C ASP A 11 -0.93 1.53 7.20
N ASN A 12 -0.22 2.25 6.33
CA ASN A 12 -0.65 3.59 5.91
C ASN A 12 -1.15 3.58 4.46
N VAL A 13 -1.33 2.40 3.89
CA VAL A 13 -1.95 2.22 2.57
C VAL A 13 -3.02 1.15 2.63
N ALA A 14 -3.99 1.25 1.74
CA ALA A 14 -5.02 0.23 1.55
C ALA A 14 -4.98 -0.21 0.09
N THR A 15 -5.37 -1.45 -0.16
CA THR A 15 -5.42 -2.01 -1.51
C THR A 15 -6.84 -1.91 -2.04
N ALA A 16 -7.01 -1.34 -3.23
CA ALA A 16 -8.31 -1.21 -3.85
C ALA A 16 -8.89 -2.58 -4.21
N LEU A 17 -10.10 -2.85 -3.78
CA LEU A 17 -10.78 -4.12 -4.06
C LEU A 17 -11.60 -4.06 -5.34
N GLU A 18 -11.64 -2.90 -5.98
CA GLU A 18 -12.32 -2.66 -7.24
C GLU A 18 -11.72 -1.38 -7.82
N SER A 19 -12.04 -1.09 -9.07
CA SER A 19 -11.60 0.16 -9.68
C SER A 19 -12.30 1.33 -9.02
N ILE A 20 -11.53 2.31 -8.57
CA ILE A 20 -12.03 3.46 -7.84
C ILE A 20 -11.72 4.70 -8.68
N GLY A 21 -12.73 5.54 -8.88
CA GLY A 21 -12.54 6.79 -9.62
C GLY A 21 -12.09 7.93 -8.71
N ALA A 22 -11.68 9.03 -9.33
CA ALA A 22 -11.34 10.23 -8.57
C ALA A 22 -12.61 10.77 -7.87
N ASN A 23 -12.44 11.24 -6.65
CA ASN A 23 -13.53 11.79 -5.82
C ASN A 23 -14.59 10.76 -5.43
N ASP A 24 -14.27 9.48 -5.53
CA ASP A 24 -15.16 8.42 -5.04
C ASP A 24 -15.07 8.32 -3.53
N ASP A 25 -16.18 7.98 -2.91
CA ASP A 25 -16.19 7.65 -1.48
C ASP A 25 -15.81 6.18 -1.32
N VAL A 26 -14.83 5.91 -0.48
CA VAL A 26 -14.28 4.58 -0.30
C VAL A 26 -14.40 4.15 1.15
N GLU A 27 -14.96 2.96 1.36
CA GLU A 27 -14.95 2.31 2.67
C GLU A 27 -13.61 1.60 2.83
N ILE A 28 -12.92 1.90 3.91
CA ILE A 28 -11.68 1.21 4.24
C ILE A 28 -12.00 0.08 5.20
N LEU A 29 -11.72 -1.14 4.78
CA LEU A 29 -12.05 -2.35 5.53
C LEU A 29 -10.82 -2.95 6.19
N SER A 30 -11.03 -3.58 7.34
CA SER A 30 -10.02 -4.42 7.97
C SER A 30 -10.10 -5.83 7.35
N THR A 31 -9.12 -6.68 7.67
CA THR A 31 -9.14 -8.07 7.23
C THR A 31 -10.29 -8.86 7.85
N LYS A 32 -10.95 -8.31 8.85
CA LYS A 32 -12.15 -8.91 9.46
C LYS A 32 -13.43 -8.38 8.83
N ASN A 33 -13.30 -7.69 7.70
CA ASN A 33 -14.44 -7.12 6.97
C ASN A 33 -15.19 -6.05 7.76
N GLU A 34 -14.49 -5.36 8.65
CA GLU A 34 -15.07 -4.25 9.42
C GLU A 34 -14.70 -2.93 8.76
N VAL A 35 -15.67 -2.02 8.67
CA VAL A 35 -15.39 -0.68 8.14
C VAL A 35 -14.69 0.13 9.21
N ILE A 36 -13.43 0.50 8.96
CA ILE A 36 -12.63 1.25 9.91
C ILE A 36 -12.54 2.74 9.58
N SER A 37 -12.80 3.13 8.35
CA SER A 37 -12.87 4.54 7.99
C SER A 37 -13.47 4.72 6.60
N HIS A 38 -13.70 5.99 6.25
CA HIS A 38 -14.17 6.37 4.92
C HIS A 38 -13.22 7.45 4.41
N ILE A 39 -12.83 7.33 3.15
CA ILE A 39 -11.91 8.29 2.53
C ILE A 39 -12.43 8.64 1.15
N LYS A 40 -12.41 9.94 0.83
CA LYS A 40 -12.71 10.38 -0.52
C LYS A 40 -11.39 10.42 -1.29
N THR A 41 -11.35 9.72 -2.42
CA THR A 41 -10.13 9.67 -3.23
C THR A 41 -9.86 11.00 -3.91
N LYS A 42 -8.59 11.28 -4.16
CA LYS A 42 -8.17 12.46 -4.91
C LYS A 42 -7.87 12.15 -6.36
N GLU A 43 -7.72 10.89 -6.69
CA GLU A 43 -7.41 10.44 -8.04
C GLU A 43 -7.89 9.00 -8.20
N SER A 44 -7.86 8.51 -9.44
CA SER A 44 -8.28 7.14 -9.72
C SER A 44 -7.31 6.13 -9.12
N ILE A 45 -7.85 5.08 -8.52
CA ILE A 45 -7.07 4.00 -7.94
C ILE A 45 -7.53 2.71 -8.62
N PRO A 46 -6.76 2.14 -9.54
CA PRO A 46 -7.16 0.91 -10.22
C PRO A 46 -7.24 -0.27 -9.24
N PHE A 47 -8.04 -1.26 -9.60
CA PHE A 47 -8.16 -2.48 -8.80
C PHE A 47 -6.77 -3.04 -8.51
N GLY A 48 -6.55 -3.38 -7.24
CA GLY A 48 -5.29 -3.99 -6.80
C GLY A 48 -4.17 -2.99 -6.50
N TYR A 49 -4.37 -1.72 -6.81
CA TYR A 49 -3.37 -0.69 -6.50
C TYR A 49 -3.57 -0.17 -5.08
N LYS A 50 -2.55 0.52 -4.57
CA LYS A 50 -2.55 1.05 -3.21
C LYS A 50 -2.99 2.51 -3.18
N MET A 51 -3.74 2.87 -2.15
CA MET A 51 -4.06 4.28 -1.88
C MET A 51 -3.63 4.62 -0.45
N ALA A 52 -3.23 5.86 -0.25
CA ALA A 52 -2.86 6.32 1.08
C ALA A 52 -4.09 6.47 1.96
N VAL A 53 -4.02 5.92 3.18
CA VAL A 53 -5.10 6.06 4.17
C VAL A 53 -4.80 7.15 5.20
N SER A 54 -3.62 7.75 5.09
CA SER A 54 -3.21 8.90 5.90
C SER A 54 -2.22 9.70 5.07
N ASN A 55 -1.93 10.92 5.49
CA ASN A 55 -0.89 11.71 4.84
C ASN A 55 0.47 11.08 5.16
N ILE A 56 1.33 10.95 4.14
CA ILE A 56 2.66 10.35 4.29
C ILE A 56 3.66 11.42 3.87
N GLU A 57 4.55 11.81 4.76
CA GLU A 57 5.53 12.84 4.47
C GLU A 57 6.61 12.30 3.54
N LYS A 58 7.22 13.20 2.78
CA LYS A 58 8.35 12.84 1.93
C LYS A 58 9.41 12.11 2.76
N ASP A 59 9.97 11.05 2.20
CA ASP A 59 10.98 10.19 2.82
C ASP A 59 10.47 9.32 3.97
N ALA A 60 9.20 9.42 4.33
CA ALA A 60 8.62 8.53 5.33
C ALA A 60 8.39 7.14 4.75
N SER A 61 8.38 6.15 5.63
CA SER A 61 8.18 4.76 5.23
C SER A 61 6.72 4.49 4.88
N VAL A 62 6.54 3.58 3.94
CA VAL A 62 5.22 3.06 3.55
C VAL A 62 5.10 1.65 4.10
N PHE A 63 4.01 1.38 4.80
CA PHE A 63 3.76 0.09 5.43
C PHE A 63 2.57 -0.62 4.80
N LYS A 64 2.79 -1.88 4.46
CA LYS A 64 1.74 -2.78 3.98
C LYS A 64 1.99 -4.14 4.59
N TYR A 65 0.93 -4.81 5.05
CA TYR A 65 1.02 -6.07 5.79
C TYR A 65 1.86 -5.91 7.07
N GLY A 66 1.86 -4.72 7.67
CA GLY A 66 2.67 -4.45 8.84
C GLY A 66 4.16 -4.37 8.55
N THR A 67 4.55 -4.32 7.28
CA THR A 67 5.95 -4.36 6.85
C THR A 67 6.30 -3.10 6.08
N ASN A 68 7.50 -2.58 6.30
CA ASN A 68 8.03 -1.46 5.53
C ASN A 68 8.31 -1.94 4.11
N ILE A 69 7.60 -1.40 3.13
CA ILE A 69 7.77 -1.76 1.72
C ILE A 69 8.60 -0.75 0.94
N GLY A 70 8.98 0.35 1.58
CA GLY A 70 9.78 1.38 0.93
C GLY A 70 9.53 2.73 1.56
N LYS A 71 9.95 3.79 0.87
CA LYS A 71 9.68 5.16 1.33
C LYS A 71 9.12 5.98 0.19
N CYS A 72 8.34 6.99 0.53
CA CYS A 72 7.78 7.85 -0.50
C CYS A 72 8.82 8.87 -0.96
N THR A 73 8.78 9.17 -2.24
CA THR A 73 9.72 10.12 -2.87
C THR A 73 9.19 11.54 -2.87
N SER A 74 7.92 11.70 -2.52
CA SER A 74 7.28 13.00 -2.36
C SER A 74 6.18 12.84 -1.31
N GLU A 75 5.69 13.95 -0.80
CA GLU A 75 4.55 13.90 0.12
C GLU A 75 3.35 13.26 -0.58
N ILE A 76 2.67 12.36 0.11
CA ILE A 76 1.46 11.70 -0.40
C ILE A 76 0.31 12.07 0.52
N LYS A 77 -0.76 12.58 -0.05
CA LYS A 77 -1.96 12.95 0.71
C LYS A 77 -2.91 11.79 0.82
N LYS A 78 -3.65 11.74 1.92
CA LYS A 78 -4.70 10.73 2.10
C LYS A 78 -5.64 10.73 0.89
N GLY A 79 -5.89 9.55 0.35
CA GLY A 79 -6.74 9.39 -0.83
C GLY A 79 -5.99 9.41 -2.16
N GLU A 80 -4.67 9.59 -2.15
CA GLU A 80 -3.88 9.58 -3.37
C GLU A 80 -3.34 8.18 -3.67
N LEU A 81 -3.07 7.93 -4.94
CA LEU A 81 -2.48 6.69 -5.41
C LEU A 81 -1.03 6.57 -4.95
N VAL A 82 -0.66 5.40 -4.43
CA VAL A 82 0.71 5.10 -4.04
C VAL A 82 1.24 4.04 -5.01
N HIS A 83 2.19 4.42 -5.85
CA HIS A 83 2.75 3.52 -6.84
C HIS A 83 4.18 3.98 -7.17
N VAL A 84 4.77 3.41 -8.20
CA VAL A 84 6.19 3.66 -8.54
C VAL A 84 6.53 5.13 -8.77
N HIS A 85 5.54 5.98 -9.07
CA HIS A 85 5.80 7.40 -9.28
C HIS A 85 6.10 8.16 -7.98
N ASN A 86 5.66 7.64 -6.83
CA ASN A 86 5.85 8.31 -5.54
C ASN A 86 6.34 7.38 -4.43
N LEU A 87 6.68 6.13 -4.80
CA LEU A 87 7.19 5.14 -3.85
C LEU A 87 8.43 4.48 -4.43
N ILE A 88 9.53 4.51 -3.67
CA ILE A 88 10.69 3.70 -4.01
C ILE A 88 10.71 2.50 -3.08
N SER A 89 10.75 1.30 -3.65
CA SER A 89 10.64 0.09 -2.85
C SER A 89 11.87 -0.14 -1.99
N LEU A 90 11.68 -0.78 -0.85
CA LEU A 90 12.77 -1.15 0.04
C LEU A 90 13.84 -1.95 -0.70
N ARG A 91 13.41 -2.81 -1.61
CA ARG A 91 14.28 -3.61 -2.44
C ARG A 91 15.30 -2.77 -3.22
N VAL A 92 14.88 -1.61 -3.73
CA VAL A 92 15.77 -0.71 -4.49
C VAL A 92 16.73 0.02 -3.56
N LEU A 93 16.31 0.29 -2.33
CA LEU A 93 17.09 1.07 -1.37
C LEU A 93 18.20 0.26 -0.71
N LEU A 94 18.14 -1.07 -0.77
CA LEU A 94 19.09 -1.94 -0.08
C LEU A 94 20.32 -2.23 -0.92
N PRO A 95 21.50 -2.44 -0.28
CA PRO A 95 22.69 -2.94 -0.99
C PRO A 95 22.39 -4.30 -1.62
N GLU A 96 23.14 -4.64 -2.68
CA GLU A 96 22.93 -5.91 -3.40
C GLU A 96 22.97 -7.13 -2.49
N SER A 97 23.92 -7.17 -1.57
CA SER A 97 24.03 -8.32 -0.66
C SER A 97 22.78 -8.50 0.19
N VAL A 98 22.21 -7.39 0.65
CA VAL A 98 21.01 -7.42 1.48
C VAL A 98 19.78 -7.71 0.64
N LYS A 99 19.74 -7.19 -0.60
CA LYS A 99 18.62 -7.45 -1.51
C LYS A 99 18.45 -8.95 -1.76
N LYS A 100 19.56 -9.68 -1.90
CA LYS A 100 19.48 -11.12 -2.11
C LYS A 100 18.81 -11.83 -0.93
N GLU A 101 19.20 -11.47 0.28
CA GLU A 101 18.61 -12.08 1.47
C GLU A 101 17.12 -11.76 1.59
N VAL A 102 16.74 -10.52 1.33
CA VAL A 102 15.34 -10.11 1.39
C VAL A 102 14.51 -10.86 0.36
N LEU A 103 15.03 -11.00 -0.86
CA LEU A 103 14.33 -11.73 -1.92
C LEU A 103 14.17 -13.20 -1.59
N LEU A 104 15.21 -13.83 -1.04
CA LEU A 104 15.13 -15.24 -0.64
C LEU A 104 14.09 -15.43 0.45
N GLU A 105 14.06 -14.56 1.43
CA GLU A 105 13.08 -14.65 2.49
C GLU A 105 11.66 -14.47 1.98
N ILE A 106 11.44 -13.50 1.11
CA ILE A 106 10.13 -13.28 0.51
C ILE A 106 9.67 -14.50 -0.26
N ASN A 107 10.55 -15.07 -1.08
CA ASN A 107 10.22 -16.25 -1.87
C ASN A 107 9.91 -17.44 -0.98
N TYR A 108 10.64 -17.59 0.09
CA TYR A 108 10.44 -18.68 1.03
C TYR A 108 9.08 -18.58 1.73
N ARG A 109 8.64 -17.37 2.02
CA ARG A 109 7.37 -17.13 2.72
C ARG A 109 6.16 -17.15 1.83
N LYS A 110 6.34 -17.01 0.53
CA LYS A 110 5.21 -16.99 -0.38
C LYS A 110 4.45 -18.31 -0.33
N PRO A 111 3.13 -18.24 -0.35
CA PRO A 111 2.35 -19.47 -0.53
C PRO A 111 2.79 -20.12 -1.83
N THR A 112 3.02 -21.39 -1.78
CA THR A 112 3.49 -22.11 -2.95
C THR A 112 2.42 -22.27 -4.00
N GLY A 113 1.33 -21.97 -3.68
CA GLY A 113 0.33 -21.90 -4.68
C GLY A 113 0.69 -20.96 -5.71
N ARG A 114 1.30 -20.74 -5.85
CA ARG A 114 1.78 -20.12 -6.59
C ARG A 114 2.24 -20.01 -7.05
N GLY A 115 2.10 -20.23 -6.55
CA GLY A 115 2.96 -20.51 -7.03
C GLY A 115 3.23 -20.06 -7.11
#